data_317a0ff19b2fc45f0c35ac7ce8064f14
#
_entry.id   317a0ff19b2fc45f0c35ac7ce8064f14
#
_cell.length_a   1.000
_cell.length_b   1.000
_cell.length_c   1.000
_cell.angle_alpha   90.00
_cell.angle_beta   90.00
_cell.angle_gamma   90.00
#
_symmetry.space_group_name_H-M   'P 1'
#
loop_
_entity.id
_entity.type
_entity.pdbx_description
1 polymer ?
#
loop_
_entity_poly.entity_id
_entity_poly.type
_entity_poly.pdbx_seq_one_letter_code
_entity_poly.pdbx_strand_id
1 'polypeptide(L)'
;MHESIVEEFNLRFSKAVDNLKFGMPWENTFLTPLPEPGKPDYIQGLIEDAENQGAKIINRKGGERLKNYSFPAVLYPVNDKMRLFHEEQFGPIIPIISYRDIDEPLNDMSKSNYGQQVSLFGSNVDEIGPLIDSLANLVCRVNLNSACQRGPDVYPFTGRKNSAVGTLSVFDALRSFSIRTFVAAKSNNINKEIIENLLDSKASNFITTEYLL
;
A
#
# COMPACT_ATOMS: atom_id res chain seq x y z
N MET A 1 -10.45 -3.25 11.10
CA MET A 1 -10.13 -3.07 12.54
C MET A 1 -10.90 -4.10 13.34
N HIS A 2 -10.23 -4.83 14.27
CA HIS A 2 -10.94 -5.79 15.12
C HIS A 2 -11.94 -5.07 16.03
N GLU A 3 -13.15 -5.65 16.22
CA GLU A 3 -14.26 -5.01 16.93
C GLU A 3 -13.92 -4.63 18.39
N SER A 4 -13.03 -5.40 19.06
CA SER A 4 -12.64 -5.14 20.44
C SER A 4 -11.89 -3.82 20.67
N ILE A 5 -11.34 -3.21 19.62
CA ILE A 5 -10.55 -1.97 19.71
C ILE A 5 -11.08 -0.84 18.83
N VAL A 6 -12.14 -1.09 18.07
CA VAL A 6 -12.63 -0.13 17.06
C VAL A 6 -13.10 1.18 17.67
N GLU A 7 -13.76 1.14 18.82
CA GLU A 7 -14.26 2.37 19.49
C GLU A 7 -13.11 3.26 19.96
N GLU A 8 -12.13 2.69 20.64
CA GLU A 8 -10.97 3.44 21.10
C GLU A 8 -10.13 3.96 19.93
N PHE A 9 -9.96 3.13 18.90
CA PHE A 9 -9.28 3.54 17.67
C PHE A 9 -9.99 4.72 17.02
N ASN A 10 -11.30 4.64 16.82
CA ASN A 10 -12.10 5.69 16.20
C ASN A 10 -11.98 7.00 16.94
N LEU A 11 -12.05 6.97 18.28
CA LEU A 11 -11.89 8.15 19.10
C LEU A 11 -10.51 8.81 18.95
N ARG A 12 -9.44 8.02 19.02
CA ARG A 12 -8.06 8.53 18.92
C ARG A 12 -7.75 8.99 17.49
N PHE A 13 -8.17 8.22 16.49
CA PHE A 13 -7.90 8.50 15.09
C PHE A 13 -8.64 9.77 14.62
N SER A 14 -9.94 9.89 14.93
CA SER A 14 -10.72 11.08 14.60
C SER A 14 -10.11 12.35 15.20
N LYS A 15 -9.65 12.28 16.46
CA LYS A 15 -8.96 13.39 17.10
C LYS A 15 -7.62 13.73 16.41
N ALA A 16 -6.88 12.73 15.98
CA ALA A 16 -5.62 12.95 15.25
C ALA A 16 -5.88 13.62 13.89
N VAL A 17 -6.90 13.15 13.16
CA VAL A 17 -7.31 13.74 11.88
C VAL A 17 -7.80 15.19 12.05
N ASP A 18 -8.59 15.47 13.08
CA ASP A 18 -9.08 16.82 13.37
C ASP A 18 -7.97 17.84 13.69
N ASN A 19 -6.80 17.37 14.09
CA ASN A 19 -5.64 18.21 14.41
C ASN A 19 -4.71 18.45 13.19
N LEU A 20 -5.01 17.86 12.02
CA LEU A 20 -4.21 18.09 10.83
C LEU A 20 -4.28 19.56 10.39
N LYS A 21 -3.12 20.11 10.07
CA LYS A 21 -3.01 21.49 9.61
C LYS A 21 -3.31 21.59 8.13
N PHE A 22 -4.03 22.61 7.81
CA PHE A 22 -4.47 23.01 6.49
C PHE A 22 -3.62 24.16 5.95
N GLY A 23 -3.28 24.17 4.68
CA GLY A 23 -2.54 25.29 4.09
C GLY A 23 -2.10 25.05 2.66
N MET A 24 -1.24 25.91 2.17
CA MET A 24 -0.69 25.81 0.81
C MET A 24 0.54 24.90 0.79
N PRO A 25 0.93 24.33 -0.37
CA PRO A 25 2.04 23.36 -0.45
C PRO A 25 3.40 23.88 0.04
N TRP A 26 3.61 25.18 0.06
CA TRP A 26 4.85 25.83 0.55
C TRP A 26 4.81 26.20 2.04
N GLU A 27 3.71 25.91 2.72
CA GLU A 27 3.55 26.09 4.16
C GLU A 27 3.84 24.75 4.90
N ASN A 28 4.15 24.81 6.18
CA ASN A 28 4.34 23.61 6.99
C ASN A 28 2.97 23.00 7.38
N THR A 29 2.35 22.33 6.42
CA THR A 29 1.00 21.77 6.53
C THR A 29 0.94 20.32 6.06
N PHE A 30 -0.10 19.60 6.48
CA PHE A 30 -0.35 18.22 6.08
C PHE A 30 -1.40 18.10 4.97
N LEU A 31 -2.32 19.07 4.89
CA LEU A 31 -3.42 19.08 3.94
C LEU A 31 -3.31 20.29 3.02
N THR A 32 -3.38 20.03 1.74
CA THR A 32 -3.30 21.03 0.67
C THR A 32 -4.54 20.94 -0.23
N PRO A 33 -4.80 21.95 -1.07
CA PRO A 33 -5.89 21.86 -2.04
C PRO A 33 -5.74 20.64 -2.94
N LEU A 34 -6.85 20.01 -3.28
CA LEU A 34 -6.87 18.93 -4.24
C LEU A 34 -6.57 19.48 -5.64
N PRO A 35 -5.62 18.88 -6.39
CA PRO A 35 -5.20 19.42 -7.67
C PRO A 35 -6.24 19.21 -8.78
N GLU A 36 -7.07 18.18 -8.70
CA GLU A 36 -8.03 17.84 -9.73
C GLU A 36 -9.32 18.65 -9.62
N PRO A 37 -9.74 19.36 -10.68
CA PRO A 37 -11.08 19.95 -10.74
C PRO A 37 -12.16 18.87 -10.58
N GLY A 38 -13.20 19.17 -9.77
CA GLY A 38 -14.29 18.22 -9.50
C GLY A 38 -14.00 17.11 -8.50
N LYS A 39 -12.75 16.95 -8.04
CA LYS A 39 -12.40 15.94 -7.04
C LYS A 39 -13.15 16.11 -5.72
N PRO A 40 -13.34 17.35 -5.21
CA PRO A 40 -14.18 17.56 -4.03
C PRO A 40 -15.63 17.11 -4.22
N ASP A 41 -16.21 17.24 -5.41
CA ASP A 41 -17.58 16.78 -5.69
C ASP A 41 -17.65 15.26 -5.75
N TYR A 42 -16.66 14.64 -6.35
CA TYR A 42 -16.54 13.18 -6.35
C TYR A 42 -16.45 12.60 -4.92
N ILE A 43 -15.60 13.18 -4.07
CA ILE A 43 -15.45 12.78 -2.67
C ILE A 43 -16.76 12.98 -1.91
N GLN A 44 -17.44 14.11 -2.13
CA GLN A 44 -18.74 14.37 -1.52
C GLN A 44 -19.78 13.32 -1.93
N GLY A 45 -19.81 12.94 -3.20
CA GLY A 45 -20.68 11.86 -3.68
C GLY A 45 -20.42 10.50 -3.04
N LEU A 46 -19.16 10.19 -2.69
CA LEU A 46 -18.81 8.97 -1.94
C LEU A 46 -19.26 9.06 -0.48
N ILE A 47 -19.15 10.24 0.14
CA ILE A 47 -19.63 10.47 1.51
C ILE A 47 -21.14 10.30 1.57
N GLU A 48 -21.89 10.93 0.67
CA GLU A 48 -23.34 10.84 0.59
C GLU A 48 -23.83 9.42 0.34
N ASP A 49 -23.18 8.68 -0.56
CA ASP A 49 -23.46 7.25 -0.79
C ASP A 49 -23.29 6.45 0.50
N ALA A 50 -22.18 6.65 1.22
CA ALA A 50 -21.91 5.92 2.45
C ALA A 50 -22.90 6.29 3.58
N GLU A 51 -23.22 7.58 3.75
CA GLU A 51 -24.20 8.02 4.75
C GLU A 51 -25.59 7.50 4.47
N ASN A 52 -26.04 7.50 3.21
CA ASN A 52 -27.33 6.93 2.78
C ASN A 52 -27.44 5.42 3.07
N GLN A 53 -26.31 4.74 3.21
CA GLN A 53 -26.23 3.31 3.53
C GLN A 53 -25.86 3.04 5.00
N GLY A 54 -25.85 4.08 5.86
CA GLY A 54 -25.75 3.95 7.30
C GLY A 54 -24.38 4.25 7.91
N ALA A 55 -23.38 4.62 7.12
CA ALA A 55 -22.13 5.15 7.67
C ALA A 55 -22.35 6.54 8.26
N LYS A 56 -21.44 6.94 9.15
CA LYS A 56 -21.43 8.28 9.75
C LYS A 56 -20.03 8.86 9.66
N ILE A 57 -19.94 10.16 9.43
CA ILE A 57 -18.69 10.90 9.64
C ILE A 57 -18.45 10.97 11.14
N ILE A 58 -17.31 10.44 11.61
CA ILE A 58 -17.01 10.33 13.05
C ILE A 58 -15.98 11.36 13.55
N ASN A 59 -15.40 12.15 12.66
CA ASN A 59 -14.54 13.28 13.04
C ASN A 59 -15.25 14.61 12.82
N ARG A 60 -14.89 15.61 13.62
CA ARG A 60 -15.65 16.86 13.77
C ARG A 60 -15.74 17.69 12.49
N LYS A 61 -14.64 17.75 11.71
CA LYS A 61 -14.55 18.54 10.49
C LYS A 61 -14.69 17.71 9.21
N GLY A 62 -14.99 16.44 9.34
CA GLY A 62 -15.03 15.51 8.22
C GLY A 62 -15.96 15.99 7.11
N GLY A 63 -15.47 16.02 5.88
CA GLY A 63 -16.24 16.43 4.70
C GLY A 63 -16.46 17.94 4.54
N GLU A 64 -15.98 18.79 5.47
CA GLU A 64 -16.01 20.24 5.26
C GLU A 64 -15.22 20.63 4.01
N ARG A 65 -15.74 21.57 3.23
CA ARG A 65 -15.17 21.99 1.95
C ARG A 65 -14.96 23.50 1.88
N LEU A 66 -13.82 23.87 1.28
CA LEU A 66 -13.56 25.27 0.91
C LEU A 66 -12.87 25.30 -0.47
N LYS A 67 -13.61 25.57 -1.53
CA LYS A 67 -13.13 25.49 -2.92
C LYS A 67 -12.58 24.07 -3.19
N ASN A 68 -11.29 23.95 -3.56
CA ASN A 68 -10.62 22.67 -3.80
C ASN A 68 -10.06 22.01 -2.52
N TYR A 69 -10.27 22.60 -1.36
CA TYR A 69 -9.99 21.93 -0.10
C TYR A 69 -11.14 21.01 0.28
N SER A 70 -10.81 19.79 0.69
CA SER A 70 -11.72 18.88 1.35
C SER A 70 -11.07 18.43 2.66
N PHE A 71 -11.75 18.64 3.77
CA PHE A 71 -11.25 18.16 5.05
C PHE A 71 -11.46 16.64 5.14
N PRO A 72 -10.47 15.86 5.64
CA PRO A 72 -10.58 14.42 5.67
C PRO A 72 -11.82 13.95 6.40
N ALA A 73 -12.64 13.13 5.74
CA ALA A 73 -13.80 12.48 6.33
C ALA A 73 -13.44 11.07 6.78
N VAL A 74 -13.61 10.78 8.06
CA VAL A 74 -13.49 9.44 8.62
C VAL A 74 -14.89 8.86 8.75
N LEU A 75 -15.17 7.78 8.01
CA LEU A 75 -16.50 7.15 7.95
C LEU A 75 -16.51 5.80 8.64
N TYR A 76 -17.51 5.59 9.49
CA TYR A 76 -17.74 4.33 10.20
C TYR A 76 -19.24 4.13 10.52
N PRO A 77 -19.78 2.90 10.50
CA PRO A 77 -19.17 1.70 9.87
C PRO A 77 -19.29 1.73 8.34
N VAL A 78 -18.28 1.29 7.63
CA VAL A 78 -18.35 1.08 6.19
C VAL A 78 -18.54 -0.41 5.90
N ASN A 79 -19.24 -0.74 4.81
CA ASN A 79 -19.51 -2.11 4.38
C ASN A 79 -19.45 -2.26 2.85
N ASP A 80 -19.54 -3.49 2.37
CA ASP A 80 -19.41 -3.90 0.98
C ASP A 80 -20.51 -3.40 0.01
N LYS A 81 -21.56 -2.75 0.52
CA LYS A 81 -22.61 -2.15 -0.33
C LYS A 81 -22.25 -0.74 -0.76
N MET A 82 -21.31 -0.10 -0.07
CA MET A 82 -20.91 1.29 -0.28
C MET A 82 -19.87 1.41 -1.39
N ARG A 83 -19.98 2.43 -2.23
CA ARG A 83 -18.98 2.74 -3.26
C ARG A 83 -17.59 2.90 -2.68
N LEU A 84 -17.49 3.52 -1.50
CA LEU A 84 -16.25 3.77 -0.78
C LEU A 84 -15.48 2.49 -0.42
N PHE A 85 -16.14 1.33 -0.35
CA PHE A 85 -15.50 0.03 -0.13
C PHE A 85 -14.76 -0.48 -1.38
N HIS A 86 -15.21 -0.13 -2.58
CA HIS A 86 -14.74 -0.70 -3.84
C HIS A 86 -13.91 0.26 -4.69
N GLU A 87 -14.19 1.56 -4.60
CA GLU A 87 -13.58 2.56 -5.46
C GLU A 87 -12.23 3.06 -4.89
N GLU A 88 -11.22 3.18 -5.75
CA GLU A 88 -9.97 3.82 -5.42
C GLU A 88 -10.14 5.36 -5.54
N GLN A 89 -10.17 6.04 -4.42
CA GLN A 89 -10.65 7.43 -4.39
C GLN A 89 -9.56 8.50 -4.53
N PHE A 90 -8.28 8.22 -4.26
CA PHE A 90 -7.20 9.21 -4.25
C PHE A 90 -7.58 10.55 -3.61
N GLY A 91 -8.10 10.50 -2.40
CA GLY A 91 -8.61 11.70 -1.72
C GLY A 91 -8.69 11.55 -0.20
N PRO A 92 -8.99 12.63 0.51
CA PRO A 92 -9.04 12.67 1.96
C PRO A 92 -10.36 12.07 2.50
N ILE A 93 -10.57 10.80 2.27
CA ILE A 93 -11.71 10.04 2.76
C ILE A 93 -11.21 8.70 3.29
N ILE A 94 -11.58 8.36 4.53
CA ILE A 94 -11.03 7.21 5.24
C ILE A 94 -12.17 6.30 5.70
N PRO A 95 -12.39 5.16 5.02
CA PRO A 95 -13.34 4.16 5.46
C PRO A 95 -12.76 3.33 6.60
N ILE A 96 -13.58 3.08 7.63
CA ILE A 96 -13.27 2.16 8.71
C ILE A 96 -14.30 1.04 8.72
N ILE A 97 -13.79 -0.18 8.75
CA ILE A 97 -14.55 -1.43 8.76
C ILE A 97 -14.14 -2.20 10.00
N SER A 98 -15.12 -2.68 10.78
CA SER A 98 -14.85 -3.61 11.87
C SER A 98 -15.02 -5.05 11.42
N TYR A 99 -14.27 -5.96 12.03
CA TYR A 99 -14.38 -7.39 11.82
C TYR A 99 -14.23 -8.13 13.17
N ARG A 100 -14.77 -9.34 13.24
CA ARG A 100 -14.63 -10.26 14.37
C ARG A 100 -13.62 -11.34 14.10
N ASP A 101 -13.68 -11.90 12.90
CA ASP A 101 -12.80 -12.95 12.44
C ASP A 101 -11.83 -12.39 11.41
N ILE A 102 -10.57 -12.79 11.51
CA ILE A 102 -9.53 -12.35 10.58
C ILE A 102 -9.76 -12.85 9.14
N ASP A 103 -10.54 -13.89 8.97
CA ASP A 103 -10.92 -14.39 7.65
C ASP A 103 -11.83 -13.41 6.90
N GLU A 104 -12.59 -12.56 7.60
CA GLU A 104 -13.44 -11.54 6.97
C GLU A 104 -12.62 -10.58 6.11
N PRO A 105 -11.64 -9.82 6.65
CA PRO A 105 -10.82 -8.92 5.84
C PRO A 105 -9.93 -9.66 4.83
N LEU A 106 -9.48 -10.88 5.10
CA LEU A 106 -8.73 -11.67 4.12
C LEU A 106 -9.60 -12.03 2.90
N ASN A 107 -10.86 -12.41 3.12
CA ASN A 107 -11.81 -12.66 2.05
C ASN A 107 -12.10 -11.40 1.24
N ASP A 108 -12.30 -10.25 1.90
CA ASP A 108 -12.53 -8.98 1.22
C ASP A 108 -11.32 -8.57 0.38
N MET A 109 -10.11 -8.70 0.93
CA MET A 109 -8.88 -8.47 0.19
C MET A 109 -8.72 -9.44 -0.99
N SER A 110 -9.15 -10.69 -0.86
CA SER A 110 -9.09 -11.67 -1.95
C SER A 110 -9.98 -11.29 -3.13
N LYS A 111 -11.15 -10.72 -2.86
CA LYS A 111 -12.13 -10.26 -3.85
C LYS A 111 -11.81 -8.88 -4.43
N SER A 112 -11.04 -8.07 -3.72
CA SER A 112 -10.64 -6.74 -4.16
C SER A 112 -9.86 -6.80 -5.47
N ASN A 113 -10.06 -5.80 -6.33
CA ASN A 113 -9.28 -5.63 -7.56
C ASN A 113 -7.87 -5.08 -7.33
N TYR A 114 -7.53 -4.74 -6.11
CA TYR A 114 -6.27 -4.10 -5.74
C TYR A 114 -5.44 -4.96 -4.80
N GLY A 115 -4.13 -4.81 -4.87
CA GLY A 115 -3.20 -5.58 -4.03
C GLY A 115 -1.80 -4.98 -4.02
N GLN A 116 -1.65 -3.74 -3.56
CA GLN A 116 -0.33 -3.12 -3.50
C GLN A 116 0.34 -3.34 -2.14
N GLN A 117 -0.24 -2.81 -1.09
CA GLN A 117 0.33 -2.85 0.26
C GLN A 117 -0.74 -3.09 1.31
N VAL A 118 -0.31 -3.67 2.42
CA VAL A 118 -1.08 -3.78 3.65
C VAL A 118 -0.21 -3.42 4.85
N SER A 119 -0.81 -2.85 5.88
CA SER A 119 -0.18 -2.68 7.20
C SER A 119 -0.84 -3.62 8.19
N LEU A 120 -0.03 -4.44 8.83
CA LEU A 120 -0.43 -5.38 9.88
C LEU A 120 0.10 -4.88 11.21
N PHE A 121 -0.79 -4.66 12.16
CA PHE A 121 -0.45 -4.21 13.51
C PHE A 121 -0.75 -5.31 14.53
N GLY A 122 0.27 -5.73 15.25
CA GLY A 122 0.18 -6.78 16.27
C GLY A 122 1.52 -7.12 16.87
N SER A 123 1.51 -8.00 17.88
CA SER A 123 2.72 -8.46 18.57
C SER A 123 2.77 -9.98 18.78
N ASN A 124 1.67 -10.68 18.53
CA ASN A 124 1.62 -12.14 18.68
C ASN A 124 2.18 -12.82 17.42
N VAL A 125 3.32 -13.47 17.52
CA VAL A 125 4.03 -14.11 16.40
C VAL A 125 3.22 -15.27 15.82
N ASP A 126 2.51 -16.02 16.67
CA ASP A 126 1.73 -17.20 16.25
C ASP A 126 0.50 -16.80 15.40
N GLU A 127 0.02 -15.57 15.56
CA GLU A 127 -1.05 -15.00 14.73
C GLU A 127 -0.47 -14.29 13.50
N ILE A 128 0.62 -13.55 13.66
CA ILE A 128 1.23 -12.75 12.60
C ILE A 128 1.83 -13.60 11.49
N GLY A 129 2.49 -14.73 11.84
CA GLY A 129 3.14 -15.60 10.86
C GLY A 129 2.18 -16.11 9.78
N PRO A 130 1.11 -16.82 10.13
CA PRO A 130 0.11 -17.28 9.15
C PRO A 130 -0.57 -16.17 8.37
N LEU A 131 -0.74 -14.98 8.99
CA LEU A 131 -1.27 -13.81 8.28
C LEU A 131 -0.31 -13.29 7.21
N ILE A 132 0.98 -13.24 7.48
CA ILE A 132 1.98 -12.84 6.48
C ILE A 132 1.93 -13.81 5.28
N ASP A 133 1.84 -15.12 5.52
CA ASP A 133 1.77 -16.12 4.46
C ASP A 133 0.52 -15.92 3.58
N SER A 134 -0.63 -15.65 4.20
CA SER A 134 -1.87 -15.35 3.48
C SER A 134 -1.77 -14.05 2.69
N LEU A 135 -1.25 -12.99 3.31
CA LEU A 135 -1.12 -11.66 2.72
C LEU A 135 -0.08 -11.61 1.60
N ALA A 136 0.98 -12.42 1.66
CA ALA A 136 2.00 -12.52 0.61
C ALA A 136 1.43 -12.94 -0.76
N ASN A 137 0.28 -13.59 -0.77
CA ASN A 137 -0.44 -13.95 -2.00
C ASN A 137 -1.41 -12.86 -2.49
N LEU A 138 -1.77 -11.90 -1.64
CA LEU A 138 -2.76 -10.86 -1.93
C LEU A 138 -2.13 -9.51 -2.26
N VAL A 139 -0.98 -9.19 -1.68
CA VAL A 139 -0.30 -7.91 -1.85
C VAL A 139 1.18 -8.09 -2.18
N CYS A 140 1.84 -7.01 -2.59
CA CYS A 140 3.28 -7.02 -2.86
C CYS A 140 4.13 -6.51 -1.71
N ARG A 141 3.52 -5.91 -0.69
CA ARG A 141 4.23 -5.44 0.50
C ARG A 141 3.36 -5.58 1.74
N VAL A 142 3.91 -6.21 2.75
CA VAL A 142 3.35 -6.25 4.11
C VAL A 142 4.22 -5.36 5.00
N ASN A 143 3.61 -4.33 5.59
CA ASN A 143 4.28 -3.45 6.54
C ASN A 143 3.88 -3.88 7.96
N LEU A 144 4.85 -4.32 8.75
CA LEU A 144 4.60 -4.75 10.13
C LEU A 144 4.77 -3.57 11.08
N ASN A 145 3.72 -3.28 11.85
CA ASN A 145 3.66 -2.19 12.83
C ASN A 145 4.13 -0.83 12.27
N SER A 146 3.87 -0.59 11.01
CA SER A 146 4.25 0.63 10.31
C SER A 146 3.22 1.03 9.27
N ALA A 147 3.21 2.31 8.90
CA ALA A 147 2.35 2.81 7.85
C ALA A 147 2.79 2.30 6.47
N CYS A 148 1.85 2.22 5.54
CA CYS A 148 2.15 2.02 4.13
C CYS A 148 3.01 3.17 3.61
N GLN A 149 4.07 2.85 2.86
CA GLN A 149 5.00 3.84 2.32
C GLN A 149 5.65 3.32 1.04
N ARG A 150 6.14 4.23 0.21
CA ARG A 150 6.84 3.88 -1.02
C ARG A 150 8.29 3.49 -0.79
N GLY A 151 9.00 4.23 0.00
CA GLY A 151 10.45 4.04 0.25
C GLY A 151 10.80 2.81 1.10
N PRO A 152 12.07 2.50 1.22
CA PRO A 152 13.19 3.06 0.46
C PRO A 152 13.18 2.62 -1.02
N ASP A 153 13.76 3.43 -1.91
CA ASP A 153 13.73 3.21 -3.36
C ASP A 153 14.49 1.96 -3.83
N VAL A 154 15.33 1.39 -2.96
CA VAL A 154 16.03 0.12 -3.22
C VAL A 154 15.10 -1.09 -3.15
N TYR A 155 13.93 -0.95 -2.53
CA TYR A 155 12.97 -2.04 -2.45
C TYR A 155 12.08 -2.07 -3.70
N PRO A 156 11.65 -3.29 -4.12
CA PRO A 156 10.71 -3.40 -5.21
C PRO A 156 9.43 -2.62 -4.94
N PHE A 157 9.02 -1.81 -5.90
CA PHE A 157 7.73 -1.13 -5.89
C PHE A 157 6.86 -1.73 -6.99
N THR A 158 5.91 -2.53 -6.59
CA THR A 158 5.03 -3.26 -7.49
C THR A 158 3.64 -3.41 -6.89
N GLY A 159 2.73 -4.03 -7.59
CA GLY A 159 1.38 -4.34 -7.14
C GLY A 159 0.90 -5.65 -7.73
N ARG A 160 -0.11 -6.22 -7.11
CA ARG A 160 -0.87 -7.34 -7.65
C ARG A 160 -2.17 -6.85 -8.25
N LYS A 161 -2.79 -7.67 -9.07
CA LYS A 161 -4.08 -7.38 -9.71
C LYS A 161 -4.01 -6.06 -10.50
N ASN A 162 -4.94 -5.13 -10.29
CA ASN A 162 -5.00 -3.86 -11.00
C ASN A 162 -4.08 -2.77 -10.40
N SER A 163 -3.37 -3.06 -9.31
CA SER A 163 -2.54 -2.05 -8.65
C SER A 163 -1.26 -1.69 -9.41
N ALA A 164 -0.70 -2.60 -10.20
CA ALA A 164 0.45 -2.30 -11.05
C ALA A 164 0.62 -3.33 -12.16
N VAL A 165 1.29 -2.90 -13.23
CA VAL A 165 1.84 -3.77 -14.30
C VAL A 165 3.35 -3.68 -14.23
N GLY A 166 4.00 -4.76 -13.79
CA GLY A 166 5.45 -4.82 -13.63
C GLY A 166 5.96 -4.22 -12.32
N THR A 167 7.27 -4.09 -12.20
CA THR A 167 7.97 -3.63 -11.01
C THR A 167 8.73 -2.34 -11.29
N LEU A 168 8.54 -1.36 -10.42
CA LEU A 168 9.24 -0.08 -10.45
C LEU A 168 10.14 -0.01 -9.22
N SER A 169 11.43 -0.15 -9.43
CA SER A 169 12.49 0.21 -8.48
C SER A 169 13.67 0.71 -9.29
N VAL A 170 14.64 1.36 -8.66
CA VAL A 170 15.83 1.82 -9.38
C VAL A 170 16.50 0.65 -10.11
N PHE A 171 16.71 -0.47 -9.42
CA PHE A 171 17.35 -1.65 -10.02
C PHE A 171 16.48 -2.33 -11.08
N ASP A 172 15.19 -2.49 -10.84
CA ASP A 172 14.30 -3.14 -11.81
C ASP A 172 14.07 -2.26 -13.03
N ALA A 173 13.99 -0.94 -12.84
CA ALA A 173 13.93 0.00 -13.97
C ALA A 173 15.19 -0.09 -14.84
N LEU A 174 16.38 -0.07 -14.24
CA LEU A 174 17.64 -0.23 -14.97
C LEU A 174 17.70 -1.59 -15.69
N ARG A 175 17.25 -2.67 -15.06
CA ARG A 175 17.17 -3.99 -15.68
C ARG A 175 16.23 -4.02 -16.89
N SER A 176 15.11 -3.29 -16.84
CA SER A 176 14.17 -3.22 -17.96
C SER A 176 14.76 -2.57 -19.21
N PHE A 177 15.81 -1.74 -19.05
CA PHE A 177 16.55 -1.14 -20.16
C PHE A 177 17.84 -1.90 -20.50
N SER A 178 18.05 -3.10 -19.95
CA SER A 178 19.25 -3.91 -20.15
C SER A 178 18.87 -5.25 -20.80
N ILE A 179 19.75 -5.74 -21.66
CA ILE A 179 19.67 -7.09 -22.22
C ILE A 179 20.64 -7.97 -21.45
N ARG A 180 20.11 -9.04 -20.84
CA ARG A 180 20.95 -10.00 -20.12
C ARG A 180 21.60 -10.98 -21.10
N THR A 181 22.89 -11.20 -20.91
CA THR A 181 23.64 -12.25 -21.61
C THR A 181 24.04 -13.32 -20.59
N PHE A 182 23.75 -14.56 -20.90
CA PHE A 182 24.16 -15.69 -20.08
C PHE A 182 25.49 -16.26 -20.59
N VAL A 183 26.40 -16.54 -19.68
CA VAL A 183 27.57 -17.34 -19.90
C VAL A 183 27.29 -18.74 -19.37
N ALA A 184 27.24 -19.71 -20.24
CA ALA A 184 26.95 -21.10 -19.89
C ALA A 184 28.12 -22.01 -20.23
N ALA A 185 28.42 -22.95 -19.36
CA ALA A 185 29.44 -23.96 -19.58
C ALA A 185 28.95 -25.35 -19.16
N LYS A 186 29.42 -26.39 -19.81
CA LYS A 186 29.18 -27.77 -19.35
C LYS A 186 29.83 -27.99 -17.99
N SER A 187 29.15 -28.71 -17.12
CA SER A 187 29.68 -29.08 -15.81
C SER A 187 30.84 -30.08 -15.97
N ASN A 188 32.05 -29.60 -15.83
CA ASN A 188 33.29 -30.37 -15.72
C ASN A 188 34.31 -29.58 -14.94
N ASN A 189 35.37 -30.22 -14.47
CA ASN A 189 36.37 -29.60 -13.58
C ASN A 189 37.10 -28.43 -14.27
N ILE A 190 37.38 -28.53 -15.56
CA ILE A 190 38.09 -27.47 -16.30
C ILE A 190 37.24 -26.21 -16.38
N ASN A 191 35.98 -26.34 -16.77
CA ASN A 191 35.08 -25.21 -16.92
C ASN A 191 34.73 -24.57 -15.57
N LYS A 192 34.64 -25.38 -14.51
CA LYS A 192 34.46 -24.90 -13.16
C LYS A 192 35.62 -24.00 -12.73
N GLU A 193 36.84 -24.48 -12.90
CA GLU A 193 38.06 -23.72 -12.61
C GLU A 193 38.15 -22.42 -13.40
N ILE A 194 37.80 -22.47 -14.71
CA ILE A 194 37.79 -21.28 -15.55
C ILE A 194 36.79 -20.23 -15.00
N ILE A 195 35.56 -20.65 -14.66
CA ILE A 195 34.52 -19.73 -14.16
C ILE A 195 34.93 -19.15 -12.81
N GLU A 196 35.44 -19.99 -11.88
CA GLU A 196 35.92 -19.55 -10.59
C GLU A 196 37.06 -18.50 -10.77
N ASN A 197 38.03 -18.77 -11.60
CA ASN A 197 39.12 -17.83 -11.88
C ASN A 197 38.62 -16.52 -12.53
N LEU A 198 37.63 -16.57 -13.41
CA LEU A 198 37.04 -15.37 -14.03
C LEU A 198 36.33 -14.49 -12.98
N LEU A 199 35.65 -15.10 -12.02
CA LEU A 199 34.95 -14.39 -10.94
C LEU A 199 35.96 -13.79 -9.94
N ASP A 200 36.94 -14.57 -9.50
CA ASP A 200 37.92 -14.16 -8.49
C ASP A 200 38.88 -13.07 -9.01
N SER A 201 39.34 -13.23 -10.24
CA SER A 201 40.28 -12.28 -10.86
C SER A 201 39.62 -11.01 -11.40
N LYS A 202 38.29 -10.95 -11.43
CA LYS A 202 37.55 -9.88 -12.10
C LYS A 202 38.03 -9.63 -13.54
N ALA A 203 38.44 -10.68 -14.22
CA ALA A 203 38.92 -10.61 -15.61
C ALA A 203 37.81 -10.20 -16.59
N SER A 204 36.55 -10.30 -16.21
CA SER A 204 35.42 -9.76 -16.95
C SER A 204 34.66 -8.73 -16.13
N ASN A 205 34.37 -7.58 -16.72
CA ASN A 205 33.58 -6.53 -16.10
C ASN A 205 32.07 -6.83 -16.11
N PHE A 206 31.65 -7.88 -16.77
CA PHE A 206 30.22 -8.18 -16.99
C PHE A 206 29.74 -9.46 -16.31
N ILE A 207 30.65 -10.30 -15.83
CA ILE A 207 30.29 -11.55 -15.14
C ILE A 207 30.01 -11.25 -13.66
N THR A 208 28.82 -11.61 -13.21
CA THR A 208 28.39 -11.51 -11.81
C THR A 208 27.44 -12.66 -11.46
N THR A 209 27.47 -13.11 -10.22
CA THR A 209 26.53 -14.09 -9.65
C THR A 209 25.45 -13.43 -8.81
N GLU A 210 25.44 -12.11 -8.66
CA GLU A 210 24.51 -11.38 -7.77
C GLU A 210 23.03 -11.54 -8.14
N TYR A 211 22.72 -12.08 -9.30
CA TYR A 211 21.35 -12.26 -9.80
C TYR A 211 20.90 -13.72 -9.86
N LEU A 212 21.64 -14.64 -9.28
CA LEU A 212 21.30 -16.06 -9.23
C LEU A 212 20.61 -16.47 -7.91
N LEU A 213 20.40 -15.52 -7.00
CA LEU A 213 19.74 -15.70 -5.72
C LEU A 213 18.45 -14.88 -5.67
#